data_61be59057a5bfa07d5d221a1b37bbab3
#
_entry.id   61be59057a5bfa07d5d221a1b37bbab3
#
_cell.length_a   1.000
_cell.length_b   1.000
_cell.length_c   1.000
_cell.angle_alpha   90.00
_cell.angle_beta   90.00
_cell.angle_gamma   90.00
#
_symmetry.space_group_name_H-M   'P 1'
#
loop_
_entity.id
_entity.type
_entity.pdbx_description
1 polymer ?
#
loop_
_entity_poly.entity_id
_entity_poly.type
_entity_poly.pdbx_seq_one_letter_code
_entity_poly.pdbx_strand_id
1 'polypeptide(L)'
;MLSIGTSALTTSQGALSTTSHNIANVNTEGYSRQRVEQATRIPNGAGGQYFGSGVEVESVKRLYDSFLSNQVRTFTSQEQQLATFSSFAKQVDNLLGSPELSLSSGLQGFFDSVQSLADDPTSISARQAMLTEADTLAKRFNTLDTQLDAYNRQVNLNLESTVDEVNLLSKGIAELNQVIIEASGSVSGSPNDLLDQRDQLINQLSSLVSVTIVQESSGAQNVFIGNGQALVVGTSYTGLSTVPNQTDSTRLELSYGNGSVNISSQITGGKLGGLLSVRQDVIDPARAEIDSLAAGMVTTINEQHSVGITLDGNAGGNFFEPTGTPTPDAGNIRLAIIDPRDIAVASAVATTTTASNTGTATLALNSVDGSAVGFDPLTALNTPLTFTYDATAKTYTVNYAGDTATISYDPATDSGKTIDLSALGAPHTDFVGATKPPLTITLSGVPGNTDSFTMTNSAAGGFTSVGDNRNALALAELQVSKVLNGGTESFGDSYGILVANVATRTHQADVGQQTQQGLLDQTNSRYQSVSGVNMDEEAADLIKYQQAYQAASQIITVSNTVFNALINAF
;
A
#
# COMPACT_ATOMS: atom_id res chain seq x y z
N MET A 1 20.01 72.29 -6.33
CA MET A 1 19.93 71.82 -4.97
C MET A 1 18.52 71.38 -4.58
N LEU A 2 17.47 72.21 -4.85
CA LEU A 2 16.12 71.85 -4.52
C LEU A 2 15.65 70.53 -5.15
N SER A 3 15.91 70.31 -6.44
CA SER A 3 15.54 69.03 -7.13
C SER A 3 16.27 67.82 -6.56
N ILE A 4 17.51 67.99 -6.08
CA ILE A 4 18.26 66.90 -5.42
C ILE A 4 17.65 66.59 -4.06
N GLY A 5 17.33 67.66 -3.29
CA GLY A 5 16.70 67.50 -1.98
C GLY A 5 15.30 66.86 -2.07
N THR A 6 14.48 67.28 -3.02
CA THR A 6 13.13 66.67 -3.22
C THR A 6 13.23 65.22 -3.71
N SER A 7 14.15 64.90 -4.61
CA SER A 7 14.34 63.53 -5.09
C SER A 7 14.82 62.61 -3.97
N ALA A 8 15.79 63.04 -3.15
CA ALA A 8 16.28 62.30 -2.01
C ALA A 8 15.18 62.10 -0.93
N LEU A 9 14.35 63.12 -0.69
CA LEU A 9 13.22 63.04 0.25
C LEU A 9 12.19 62.01 -0.17
N THR A 10 11.78 62.05 -1.45
CA THR A 10 10.79 61.08 -2.02
C THR A 10 11.34 59.66 -1.98
N THR A 11 12.63 59.47 -2.34
CA THR A 11 13.26 58.16 -2.30
C THR A 11 13.39 57.62 -0.88
N SER A 12 13.76 58.46 0.09
CA SER A 12 13.82 58.06 1.49
C SER A 12 12.44 57.74 2.07
N GLN A 13 11.37 58.46 1.64
CA GLN A 13 9.99 58.17 2.02
C GLN A 13 9.52 56.82 1.46
N GLY A 14 9.83 56.52 0.20
CA GLY A 14 9.56 55.20 -0.38
C GLY A 14 10.26 54.07 0.36
N ALA A 15 11.55 54.27 0.72
CA ALA A 15 12.30 53.29 1.49
C ALA A 15 11.72 53.08 2.90
N LEU A 16 11.34 54.15 3.61
CA LEU A 16 10.69 54.07 4.91
C LEU A 16 9.34 53.32 4.84
N SER A 17 8.55 53.59 3.80
CA SER A 17 7.29 52.88 3.58
C SER A 17 7.49 51.38 3.37
N THR A 18 8.50 51.01 2.55
CA THR A 18 8.81 49.60 2.27
C THR A 18 9.34 48.88 3.52
N THR A 19 10.25 49.49 4.27
CA THR A 19 10.75 48.93 5.56
C THR A 19 9.60 48.78 6.58
N SER A 20 8.71 49.77 6.70
CA SER A 20 7.54 49.66 7.57
C SER A 20 6.57 48.55 7.11
N HIS A 21 6.44 48.37 5.81
CA HIS A 21 5.64 47.26 5.25
C HIS A 21 6.27 45.90 5.55
N ASN A 22 7.59 45.74 5.44
CA ASN A 22 8.30 44.52 5.84
C ASN A 22 8.08 44.20 7.32
N ILE A 23 8.22 45.21 8.19
CA ILE A 23 8.04 45.05 9.65
C ILE A 23 6.60 44.61 9.97
N ALA A 24 5.60 45.23 9.32
CA ALA A 24 4.20 44.90 9.54
C ALA A 24 3.85 43.47 9.11
N ASN A 25 4.56 42.91 8.11
CA ASN A 25 4.31 41.59 7.54
C ASN A 25 5.32 40.52 7.98
N VAL A 26 6.17 40.76 8.98
CA VAL A 26 7.17 39.79 9.43
C VAL A 26 6.60 38.43 9.85
N ASN A 27 5.35 38.41 10.36
CA ASN A 27 4.65 37.19 10.76
C ASN A 27 3.59 36.74 9.72
N THR A 28 3.52 37.37 8.56
CA THR A 28 2.60 36.98 7.51
C THR A 28 3.21 35.82 6.70
N GLU A 29 2.56 34.66 6.73
CA GLU A 29 3.01 33.48 6.01
C GLU A 29 3.07 33.75 4.50
N GLY A 30 4.18 33.34 3.86
CA GLY A 30 4.38 33.53 2.41
C GLY A 30 4.85 34.94 2.03
N TYR A 31 4.98 35.87 2.96
CA TYR A 31 5.49 37.22 2.68
C TYR A 31 7.00 37.18 2.39
N SER A 32 7.40 37.81 1.27
CA SER A 32 8.81 37.99 0.90
C SER A 32 9.26 39.41 1.20
N ARG A 33 10.43 39.56 1.86
CA ARG A 33 11.07 40.85 2.11
C ARG A 33 11.17 41.69 0.83
N GLN A 34 10.75 42.95 0.89
CA GLN A 34 10.83 43.88 -0.24
C GLN A 34 11.97 44.87 -0.02
N ARG A 35 12.64 45.26 -1.10
CA ARG A 35 13.71 46.26 -1.09
C ARG A 35 13.51 47.27 -2.19
N VAL A 36 13.74 48.55 -1.83
CA VAL A 36 13.75 49.67 -2.77
C VAL A 36 15.08 49.65 -3.53
N GLU A 37 15.01 49.56 -4.85
CA GLU A 37 16.16 49.78 -5.72
C GLU A 37 16.21 51.25 -6.15
N GLN A 38 17.38 51.87 -6.02
CA GLN A 38 17.59 53.26 -6.27
C GLN A 38 18.54 53.45 -7.48
N ALA A 39 18.19 54.36 -8.36
CA ALA A 39 19.03 54.74 -9.49
C ALA A 39 19.38 56.23 -9.43
N THR A 40 20.52 56.58 -10.03
CA THR A 40 20.87 57.98 -10.19
C THR A 40 20.09 58.58 -11.36
N ARG A 41 19.49 59.77 -11.13
CA ARG A 41 18.86 60.54 -12.20
C ARG A 41 19.82 60.97 -13.29
N ILE A 42 19.33 61.12 -14.51
CA ILE A 42 20.13 61.59 -15.63
C ILE A 42 20.78 62.93 -15.28
N PRO A 43 22.15 63.06 -15.34
CA PRO A 43 22.84 64.29 -14.99
C PRO A 43 22.46 65.44 -15.94
N ASN A 44 22.27 66.65 -15.38
CA ASN A 44 22.09 67.86 -16.17
C ASN A 44 23.41 68.41 -16.64
N GLY A 45 23.57 68.58 -17.95
CA GLY A 45 24.76 69.25 -18.55
C GLY A 45 24.55 70.77 -18.61
N ALA A 46 25.50 71.54 -18.01
CA ALA A 46 25.54 72.98 -18.14
C ALA A 46 26.98 73.44 -18.34
N GLY A 47 27.28 74.20 -19.37
CA GLY A 47 28.60 74.80 -19.60
C GLY A 47 29.74 73.80 -19.83
N GLY A 48 29.45 72.62 -20.42
CA GLY A 48 30.47 71.57 -20.67
C GLY A 48 30.77 70.67 -19.45
N GLN A 49 30.10 70.86 -18.34
CA GLN A 49 30.19 70.02 -17.12
C GLN A 49 28.86 69.36 -16.82
N TYR A 50 28.90 68.08 -16.31
CA TYR A 50 27.74 67.34 -15.88
C TYR A 50 27.58 67.39 -14.38
N PHE A 51 26.44 67.84 -13.93
CA PHE A 51 26.06 67.86 -12.49
C PHE A 51 25.01 66.79 -12.20
N GLY A 52 25.19 66.03 -11.09
CA GLY A 52 24.23 65.03 -10.65
C GLY A 52 22.86 65.65 -10.37
N SER A 53 21.79 64.99 -10.79
CA SER A 53 20.38 65.45 -10.67
C SER A 53 19.63 64.81 -9.49
N GLY A 54 20.31 64.03 -8.65
CA GLY A 54 19.74 63.33 -7.49
C GLY A 54 19.52 61.85 -7.76
N VAL A 55 18.60 61.25 -6.99
CA VAL A 55 18.28 59.83 -6.90
C VAL A 55 16.78 59.64 -7.20
N GLU A 56 16.41 58.48 -7.75
CA GLU A 56 15.02 58.06 -7.88
C GLU A 56 14.83 56.60 -7.49
N VAL A 57 13.61 56.25 -7.12
CA VAL A 57 13.20 54.85 -6.90
C VAL A 57 13.03 54.24 -8.29
N GLU A 58 13.89 53.31 -8.64
CA GLU A 58 13.78 52.55 -9.88
C GLU A 58 12.69 51.50 -9.79
N SER A 59 12.68 50.73 -8.70
CA SER A 59 11.68 49.69 -8.45
C SER A 59 11.66 49.29 -6.98
N VAL A 60 10.57 48.65 -6.56
CA VAL A 60 10.49 47.89 -5.30
C VAL A 60 10.46 46.42 -5.67
N LYS A 61 11.50 45.68 -5.34
CA LYS A 61 11.63 44.26 -5.65
C LYS A 61 11.53 43.41 -4.41
N ARG A 62 10.84 42.27 -4.52
CA ARG A 62 10.89 41.22 -3.51
C ARG A 62 12.21 40.44 -3.60
N LEU A 63 12.75 40.07 -2.45
CA LEU A 63 13.90 39.18 -2.36
C LEU A 63 13.38 37.74 -2.50
N TYR A 64 13.61 37.16 -3.67
CA TYR A 64 13.07 35.86 -4.04
C TYR A 64 14.12 35.05 -4.77
N ASP A 65 14.31 33.80 -4.32
CA ASP A 65 15.15 32.81 -4.98
C ASP A 65 14.30 31.69 -5.54
N SER A 66 14.17 31.64 -6.85
CA SER A 66 13.35 30.67 -7.56
C SER A 66 13.86 29.22 -7.39
N PHE A 67 15.17 29.01 -7.26
CA PHE A 67 15.75 27.69 -7.05
C PHE A 67 15.36 27.16 -5.67
N LEU A 68 15.57 27.95 -4.62
CA LEU A 68 15.19 27.56 -3.26
C LEU A 68 13.67 27.34 -3.12
N SER A 69 12.86 28.21 -3.74
CA SER A 69 11.39 28.06 -3.74
C SER A 69 10.96 26.74 -4.41
N ASN A 70 11.53 26.40 -5.55
CA ASN A 70 11.24 25.13 -6.22
C ASN A 70 11.72 23.93 -5.38
N GLN A 71 12.84 24.05 -4.69
CA GLN A 71 13.34 23.00 -3.81
C GLN A 71 12.44 22.79 -2.60
N VAL A 72 11.93 23.88 -1.98
CA VAL A 72 10.90 23.80 -0.92
C VAL A 72 9.67 23.05 -1.41
N ARG A 73 9.11 23.43 -2.56
CA ARG A 73 7.93 22.76 -3.15
C ARG A 73 8.16 21.27 -3.41
N THR A 74 9.35 20.92 -3.92
CA THR A 74 9.71 19.52 -4.18
C THR A 74 9.76 18.72 -2.88
N PHE A 75 10.44 19.22 -1.85
CA PHE A 75 10.54 18.51 -0.57
C PHE A 75 9.20 18.49 0.18
N THR A 76 8.39 19.57 0.12
CA THR A 76 7.02 19.58 0.65
C THR A 76 6.18 18.48 0.01
N SER A 77 6.25 18.35 -1.32
CA SER A 77 5.50 17.34 -2.05
C SER A 77 5.94 15.92 -1.68
N GLN A 78 7.24 15.66 -1.57
CA GLN A 78 7.77 14.35 -1.20
C GLN A 78 7.48 13.99 0.26
N GLU A 79 7.60 14.95 1.16
CA GLU A 79 7.27 14.78 2.58
C GLU A 79 5.79 14.42 2.74
N GLN A 80 4.88 15.19 2.14
CA GLN A 80 3.44 14.96 2.24
C GLN A 80 3.00 13.64 1.61
N GLN A 81 3.66 13.21 0.53
CA GLN A 81 3.43 11.88 -0.04
C GLN A 81 3.76 10.78 0.97
N LEU A 82 4.95 10.84 1.57
CA LEU A 82 5.42 9.82 2.50
C LEU A 82 4.65 9.88 3.83
N ALA A 83 4.29 11.07 4.31
CA ALA A 83 3.46 11.24 5.50
C ALA A 83 2.08 10.60 5.33
N THR A 84 1.43 10.85 4.19
CA THR A 84 0.13 10.26 3.85
C THR A 84 0.24 8.74 3.70
N PHE A 85 1.24 8.26 2.96
CA PHE A 85 1.51 6.82 2.81
C PHE A 85 1.75 6.15 4.17
N SER A 86 2.67 6.69 4.99
CA SER A 86 3.00 6.13 6.31
C SER A 86 1.78 6.09 7.24
N SER A 87 0.93 7.12 7.20
CA SER A 87 -0.28 7.17 8.03
C SER A 87 -1.24 6.02 7.75
N PHE A 88 -1.51 5.72 6.48
CA PHE A 88 -2.38 4.60 6.10
C PHE A 88 -1.67 3.24 6.25
N ALA A 89 -0.39 3.16 5.87
CA ALA A 89 0.38 1.92 6.01
C ALA A 89 0.46 1.46 7.47
N LYS A 90 0.64 2.39 8.42
CA LYS A 90 0.58 2.11 9.87
C LYS A 90 -0.78 1.57 10.31
N GLN A 91 -1.89 2.02 9.71
CA GLN A 91 -3.21 1.49 10.04
C GLN A 91 -3.36 0.04 9.58
N VAL A 92 -2.88 -0.29 8.37
CA VAL A 92 -2.87 -1.68 7.86
C VAL A 92 -1.91 -2.55 8.66
N ASP A 93 -0.72 -2.07 8.97
CA ASP A 93 0.27 -2.77 9.80
C ASP A 93 -0.29 -3.12 11.20
N ASN A 94 -0.92 -2.14 11.86
CA ASN A 94 -1.57 -2.35 13.15
C ASN A 94 -2.77 -3.32 13.05
N LEU A 95 -3.52 -3.31 11.96
CA LEU A 95 -4.63 -4.24 11.74
C LEU A 95 -4.12 -5.68 11.64
N LEU A 96 -3.11 -5.92 10.78
CA LEU A 96 -2.54 -7.25 10.56
C LEU A 96 -1.74 -7.75 11.77
N GLY A 97 -1.07 -6.85 12.50
CA GLY A 97 -0.31 -7.15 13.71
C GLY A 97 -1.15 -7.28 14.99
N SER A 98 -2.45 -6.97 14.95
CA SER A 98 -3.33 -7.05 16.13
C SER A 98 -3.49 -8.50 16.61
N PRO A 99 -3.19 -8.82 17.87
CA PRO A 99 -3.35 -10.18 18.40
C PRO A 99 -4.78 -10.72 18.27
N GLU A 100 -5.80 -9.86 18.39
CA GLU A 100 -7.21 -10.24 18.32
C GLU A 100 -7.64 -10.64 16.91
N LEU A 101 -7.05 -10.02 15.87
CA LEU A 101 -7.42 -10.23 14.47
C LEU A 101 -6.37 -11.04 13.70
N SER A 102 -5.22 -11.32 14.30
CA SER A 102 -4.14 -12.08 13.66
C SER A 102 -4.63 -13.44 13.16
N LEU A 103 -4.43 -13.70 11.88
CA LEU A 103 -4.72 -15.01 11.29
C LEU A 103 -3.77 -16.08 11.81
N SER A 104 -2.53 -15.75 12.21
CA SER A 104 -1.61 -16.73 12.81
C SER A 104 -2.19 -17.38 14.05
N SER A 105 -2.76 -16.59 14.97
CA SER A 105 -3.40 -17.15 16.18
C SER A 105 -4.69 -17.88 15.87
N GLY A 106 -5.45 -17.45 14.86
CA GLY A 106 -6.65 -18.14 14.40
C GLY A 106 -6.34 -19.49 13.75
N LEU A 107 -5.36 -19.54 12.86
CA LEU A 107 -4.86 -20.77 12.24
C LEU A 107 -4.31 -21.74 13.29
N GLN A 108 -3.50 -21.24 14.23
CA GLN A 108 -3.00 -22.06 15.33
C GLN A 108 -4.14 -22.68 16.15
N GLY A 109 -5.11 -21.88 16.59
CA GLY A 109 -6.26 -22.37 17.36
C GLY A 109 -7.09 -23.41 16.58
N PHE A 110 -7.31 -23.18 15.29
CA PHE A 110 -8.01 -24.15 14.44
C PHE A 110 -7.23 -25.48 14.37
N PHE A 111 -5.94 -25.48 14.01
CA PHE A 111 -5.15 -26.72 13.91
C PHE A 111 -4.90 -27.41 15.25
N ASP A 112 -4.78 -26.68 16.35
CA ASP A 112 -4.73 -27.24 17.70
C ASP A 112 -6.05 -27.99 18.04
N SER A 113 -7.19 -27.46 17.60
CA SER A 113 -8.49 -28.11 17.76
C SER A 113 -8.63 -29.36 16.88
N VAL A 114 -8.07 -29.34 15.65
CA VAL A 114 -7.98 -30.52 14.78
C VAL A 114 -7.12 -31.60 15.44
N GLN A 115 -5.97 -31.25 16.00
CA GLN A 115 -5.11 -32.20 16.73
C GLN A 115 -5.82 -32.77 17.95
N SER A 116 -6.51 -31.94 18.73
CA SER A 116 -7.28 -32.40 19.89
C SER A 116 -8.41 -33.37 19.50
N LEU A 117 -9.03 -33.14 18.32
CA LEU A 117 -10.01 -34.05 17.75
C LEU A 117 -9.36 -35.36 17.26
N ALA A 118 -8.15 -35.30 16.70
CA ALA A 118 -7.41 -36.51 16.32
C ALA A 118 -7.07 -37.38 17.54
N ASP A 119 -6.83 -36.77 18.70
CA ASP A 119 -6.54 -37.52 19.95
C ASP A 119 -7.79 -38.19 20.53
N ASP A 120 -9.02 -37.61 20.34
CA ASP A 120 -10.31 -38.21 20.76
C ASP A 120 -11.36 -38.08 19.64
N PRO A 121 -11.26 -38.93 18.59
CA PRO A 121 -12.09 -38.82 17.37
C PRO A 121 -13.58 -39.08 17.61
N THR A 122 -13.95 -39.69 18.73
CA THR A 122 -15.36 -39.97 19.09
C THR A 122 -16.02 -38.88 19.88
N SER A 123 -15.25 -37.92 20.40
CA SER A 123 -15.74 -36.87 21.30
C SER A 123 -16.54 -35.80 20.53
N ILE A 124 -17.83 -35.75 20.82
CA ILE A 124 -18.70 -34.67 20.26
C ILE A 124 -18.26 -33.29 20.77
N SER A 125 -17.70 -33.21 21.97
CA SER A 125 -17.19 -31.95 22.52
C SER A 125 -15.95 -31.46 21.77
N ALA A 126 -15.00 -32.34 21.39
CA ALA A 126 -13.84 -32.00 20.59
C ALA A 126 -14.26 -31.55 19.18
N ARG A 127 -15.21 -32.27 18.58
CA ARG A 127 -15.80 -31.88 17.27
C ARG A 127 -16.45 -30.50 17.31
N GLN A 128 -17.25 -30.22 18.37
CA GLN A 128 -17.86 -28.89 18.53
C GLN A 128 -16.83 -27.80 18.77
N ALA A 129 -15.75 -28.08 19.51
CA ALA A 129 -14.64 -27.13 19.69
C ALA A 129 -13.97 -26.80 18.35
N MET A 130 -13.69 -27.80 17.50
CA MET A 130 -13.14 -27.60 16.16
C MET A 130 -14.05 -26.72 15.29
N LEU A 131 -15.36 -26.96 15.29
CA LEU A 131 -16.31 -26.10 14.55
C LEU A 131 -16.30 -24.65 15.09
N THR A 132 -16.16 -24.47 16.41
CA THR A 132 -16.10 -23.13 17.01
C THR A 132 -14.84 -22.37 16.59
N GLU A 133 -13.68 -23.05 16.61
CA GLU A 133 -12.42 -22.45 16.17
C GLU A 133 -12.43 -22.16 14.66
N ALA A 134 -13.01 -23.06 13.85
CA ALA A 134 -13.17 -22.85 12.42
C ALA A 134 -14.08 -21.64 12.09
N ASP A 135 -15.22 -21.51 12.79
CA ASP A 135 -16.11 -20.35 12.64
C ASP A 135 -15.43 -19.04 13.08
N THR A 136 -14.63 -19.12 14.16
CA THR A 136 -13.84 -17.98 14.63
C THR A 136 -12.79 -17.56 13.60
N LEU A 137 -12.10 -18.52 12.98
CA LEU A 137 -11.12 -18.27 11.92
C LEU A 137 -11.78 -17.64 10.67
N ALA A 138 -12.92 -18.18 10.22
CA ALA A 138 -13.68 -17.62 9.11
C ALA A 138 -14.12 -16.17 9.39
N LYS A 139 -14.59 -15.88 10.60
CA LYS A 139 -14.96 -14.52 11.02
C LYS A 139 -13.77 -13.57 11.08
N ARG A 140 -12.57 -14.04 11.42
CA ARG A 140 -11.35 -13.20 11.36
C ARG A 140 -11.02 -12.78 9.93
N PHE A 141 -11.09 -13.70 8.96
CA PHE A 141 -10.94 -13.37 7.55
C PHE A 141 -11.95 -12.31 7.10
N ASN A 142 -13.25 -12.52 7.39
CA ASN A 142 -14.32 -11.58 7.03
C ASN A 142 -14.09 -10.19 7.68
N THR A 143 -13.59 -10.16 8.92
CA THR A 143 -13.33 -8.90 9.62
C THR A 143 -12.15 -8.16 8.99
N LEU A 144 -11.07 -8.87 8.63
CA LEU A 144 -9.91 -8.26 7.95
C LEU A 144 -10.28 -7.68 6.59
N ASP A 145 -11.04 -8.43 5.78
CA ASP A 145 -11.54 -7.93 4.49
C ASP A 145 -12.40 -6.67 4.66
N THR A 146 -13.35 -6.69 5.60
CA THR A 146 -14.22 -5.55 5.90
C THR A 146 -13.41 -4.32 6.31
N GLN A 147 -12.33 -4.47 7.10
CA GLN A 147 -11.49 -3.36 7.53
C GLN A 147 -10.62 -2.83 6.39
N LEU A 148 -10.04 -3.70 5.55
CA LEU A 148 -9.29 -3.29 4.37
C LEU A 148 -10.18 -2.53 3.36
N ASP A 149 -11.43 -3.00 3.19
CA ASP A 149 -12.43 -2.29 2.39
C ASP A 149 -12.80 -0.93 2.99
N ALA A 150 -12.89 -0.82 4.32
CA ALA A 150 -13.10 0.47 5.00
C ALA A 150 -11.92 1.43 4.74
N TYR A 151 -10.67 0.95 4.74
CA TYR A 151 -9.51 1.78 4.39
C TYR A 151 -9.53 2.21 2.92
N ASN A 152 -9.94 1.33 2.00
CA ASN A 152 -10.12 1.71 0.60
C ASN A 152 -11.18 2.81 0.42
N ARG A 153 -12.33 2.70 1.10
CA ARG A 153 -13.35 3.77 1.13
C ARG A 153 -12.79 5.09 1.70
N GLN A 154 -11.98 5.01 2.76
CA GLN A 154 -11.34 6.19 3.35
C GLN A 154 -10.37 6.86 2.36
N VAL A 155 -9.60 6.08 1.60
CA VAL A 155 -8.74 6.58 0.52
C VAL A 155 -9.59 7.29 -0.54
N ASN A 156 -10.72 6.71 -0.97
CA ASN A 156 -11.62 7.34 -1.94
C ASN A 156 -12.13 8.71 -1.45
N LEU A 157 -12.62 8.80 -0.23
CA LEU A 157 -13.09 10.07 0.36
C LEU A 157 -11.98 11.13 0.44
N ASN A 158 -10.77 10.71 0.79
CA ASN A 158 -9.63 11.60 0.80
C ASN A 158 -9.20 12.03 -0.61
N LEU A 159 -9.30 11.16 -1.62
CA LEU A 159 -9.04 11.51 -3.01
C LEU A 159 -10.04 12.58 -3.50
N GLU A 160 -11.34 12.40 -3.26
CA GLU A 160 -12.36 13.37 -3.62
C GLU A 160 -12.10 14.74 -2.99
N SER A 161 -11.94 14.78 -1.67
CA SER A 161 -11.69 16.05 -0.96
C SER A 161 -10.40 16.74 -1.41
N THR A 162 -9.35 15.97 -1.70
CA THR A 162 -8.07 16.53 -2.14
C THR A 162 -8.14 17.04 -3.59
N VAL A 163 -8.91 16.38 -4.45
CA VAL A 163 -9.18 16.84 -5.82
C VAL A 163 -9.94 18.17 -5.80
N ASP A 164 -10.95 18.32 -4.94
CA ASP A 164 -11.68 19.58 -4.79
C ASP A 164 -10.75 20.72 -4.34
N GLU A 165 -9.84 20.45 -3.41
CA GLU A 165 -8.84 21.41 -2.94
C GLU A 165 -7.84 21.78 -4.05
N VAL A 166 -7.34 20.82 -4.83
CA VAL A 166 -6.49 21.05 -6.00
C VAL A 166 -7.20 21.97 -7.02
N ASN A 167 -8.48 21.72 -7.29
CA ASN A 167 -9.27 22.52 -8.21
C ASN A 167 -9.46 23.95 -7.71
N LEU A 168 -9.73 24.12 -6.41
CA LEU A 168 -9.88 25.45 -5.77
C LEU A 168 -8.57 26.24 -5.88
N LEU A 169 -7.44 25.64 -5.52
CA LEU A 169 -6.13 26.29 -5.61
C LEU A 169 -5.76 26.62 -7.06
N SER A 170 -5.99 25.71 -7.99
CA SER A 170 -5.71 25.92 -9.42
C SER A 170 -6.52 27.09 -9.99
N LYS A 171 -7.80 27.21 -9.62
CA LYS A 171 -8.65 28.34 -9.97
C LYS A 171 -8.12 29.64 -9.37
N GLY A 172 -7.75 29.66 -8.09
CA GLY A 172 -7.19 30.83 -7.42
C GLY A 172 -5.87 31.30 -8.06
N ILE A 173 -5.01 30.36 -8.47
CA ILE A 173 -3.76 30.68 -9.19
C ILE A 173 -4.06 31.33 -10.55
N ALA A 174 -5.05 30.82 -11.30
CA ALA A 174 -5.45 31.38 -12.60
C ALA A 174 -6.02 32.80 -12.43
N GLU A 175 -6.85 33.03 -11.42
CA GLU A 175 -7.38 34.35 -11.08
C GLU A 175 -6.28 35.35 -10.69
N LEU A 176 -5.33 34.94 -9.86
CA LEU A 176 -4.17 35.78 -9.50
C LEU A 176 -3.26 36.05 -10.71
N ASN A 177 -3.07 35.10 -11.62
CA ASN A 177 -2.35 35.34 -12.88
C ASN A 177 -2.99 36.48 -13.67
N GLN A 178 -4.33 36.51 -13.78
CA GLN A 178 -5.04 37.58 -14.46
C GLN A 178 -4.77 38.94 -13.82
N VAL A 179 -4.96 39.05 -12.50
CA VAL A 179 -4.74 40.29 -11.76
C VAL A 179 -3.29 40.78 -11.86
N ILE A 180 -2.32 39.86 -11.82
CA ILE A 180 -0.89 40.16 -11.95
C ILE A 180 -0.58 40.71 -13.36
N ILE A 181 -1.13 40.11 -14.42
CA ILE A 181 -0.95 40.59 -15.79
C ILE A 181 -1.52 42.02 -15.94
N GLU A 182 -2.72 42.25 -15.43
CA GLU A 182 -3.38 43.56 -15.48
C GLU A 182 -2.60 44.63 -14.69
N ALA A 183 -2.13 44.28 -13.46
CA ALA A 183 -1.33 45.17 -12.62
C ALA A 183 0.02 45.52 -13.26
N SER A 184 0.68 44.55 -13.87
CA SER A 184 1.97 44.73 -14.53
C SER A 184 1.88 45.59 -15.81
N GLY A 185 0.73 45.58 -16.47
CA GLY A 185 0.48 46.40 -17.66
C GLY A 185 0.05 47.87 -17.35
N SER A 186 -0.39 48.16 -16.15
CA SER A 186 -1.01 49.44 -15.81
C SER A 186 -0.14 50.40 -14.99
N VAL A 187 0.89 49.92 -14.29
CA VAL A 187 1.74 50.69 -13.35
C VAL A 187 3.21 50.33 -13.50
N SER A 188 4.11 51.33 -13.41
CA SER A 188 5.58 51.08 -13.31
C SER A 188 5.88 50.50 -11.92
N GLY A 189 5.76 49.19 -11.77
CA GLY A 189 6.13 48.51 -10.52
C GLY A 189 5.68 47.05 -10.52
N SER A 190 6.37 46.22 -9.76
CA SER A 190 6.03 44.81 -9.56
C SER A 190 4.91 44.69 -8.51
N PRO A 191 3.84 43.93 -8.75
CA PRO A 191 2.77 43.69 -7.78
C PRO A 191 3.21 42.61 -6.75
N ASN A 192 4.21 42.93 -5.93
CA ASN A 192 4.91 41.98 -5.09
C ASN A 192 3.99 41.15 -4.19
N ASP A 193 3.00 41.77 -3.55
CA ASP A 193 2.08 41.10 -2.64
C ASP A 193 1.18 40.06 -3.38
N LEU A 194 0.80 40.36 -4.64
CA LEU A 194 0.03 39.41 -5.46
C LEU A 194 0.92 38.25 -5.90
N LEU A 195 2.21 38.51 -6.16
CA LEU A 195 3.17 37.45 -6.49
C LEU A 195 3.40 36.53 -5.28
N ASP A 196 3.48 37.06 -4.06
CA ASP A 196 3.61 36.29 -2.83
C ASP A 196 2.36 35.44 -2.57
N GLN A 197 1.14 36.02 -2.73
CA GLN A 197 -0.11 35.29 -2.63
C GLN A 197 -0.19 34.13 -3.62
N ARG A 198 0.21 34.34 -4.87
CA ARG A 198 0.23 33.27 -5.88
C ARG A 198 1.24 32.18 -5.51
N ASP A 199 2.44 32.56 -5.09
CA ASP A 199 3.46 31.59 -4.67
C ASP A 199 2.99 30.77 -3.45
N GLN A 200 2.23 31.37 -2.54
CA GLN A 200 1.62 30.67 -1.41
C GLN A 200 0.59 29.62 -1.87
N LEU A 201 -0.32 29.99 -2.80
CA LEU A 201 -1.27 29.01 -3.37
C LEU A 201 -0.54 27.85 -4.07
N ILE A 202 0.55 28.15 -4.79
CA ILE A 202 1.35 27.11 -5.45
C ILE A 202 2.08 26.21 -4.43
N ASN A 203 2.55 26.78 -3.32
CA ASN A 203 3.16 26.00 -2.23
C ASN A 203 2.12 25.07 -1.57
N GLN A 204 0.90 25.56 -1.33
CA GLN A 204 -0.22 24.73 -0.85
C GLN A 204 -0.56 23.64 -1.86
N LEU A 205 -0.64 23.96 -3.16
CA LEU A 205 -0.87 22.97 -4.21
C LEU A 205 0.23 21.90 -4.25
N SER A 206 1.50 22.28 -3.99
CA SER A 206 2.62 21.33 -3.95
C SER A 206 2.52 20.32 -2.81
N SER A 207 1.82 20.64 -1.72
CA SER A 207 1.53 19.68 -0.65
C SER A 207 0.48 18.63 -1.05
N LEU A 208 -0.38 18.95 -2.03
CA LEU A 208 -1.44 18.06 -2.50
C LEU A 208 -1.00 17.18 -3.67
N VAL A 209 -0.15 17.72 -4.56
CA VAL A 209 0.35 17.03 -5.76
C VAL A 209 1.70 17.63 -6.19
N SER A 210 2.56 16.83 -6.79
CA SER A 210 3.82 17.35 -7.35
C SER A 210 3.55 18.29 -8.52
N VAL A 211 4.11 19.50 -8.45
CA VAL A 211 3.90 20.56 -9.45
C VAL A 211 5.18 20.94 -10.16
N THR A 212 5.07 21.22 -11.45
CA THR A 212 6.13 21.86 -12.26
C THR A 212 5.64 23.22 -12.74
N ILE A 213 6.44 24.27 -12.54
CA ILE A 213 6.05 25.66 -12.82
C ILE A 213 6.87 26.18 -14.01
N VAL A 214 6.19 26.81 -14.96
CA VAL A 214 6.80 27.50 -16.08
C VAL A 214 6.30 28.93 -16.10
N GLN A 215 7.22 29.89 -15.99
CA GLN A 215 6.89 31.31 -16.02
C GLN A 215 6.79 31.82 -17.46
N GLU A 216 5.75 32.55 -17.77
CA GLU A 216 5.57 33.24 -19.06
C GLU A 216 6.13 34.67 -19.03
N SER A 217 6.38 35.20 -20.21
CA SER A 217 6.81 36.61 -20.40
C SER A 217 5.70 37.61 -19.99
N SER A 218 4.46 37.18 -19.97
CA SER A 218 3.31 37.97 -19.50
C SER A 218 3.30 38.19 -17.99
N GLY A 219 4.13 37.45 -17.22
CA GLY A 219 4.12 37.41 -15.76
C GLY A 219 3.26 36.28 -15.17
N ALA A 220 2.47 35.60 -15.99
CA ALA A 220 1.72 34.42 -15.57
C ALA A 220 2.65 33.24 -15.22
N GLN A 221 2.20 32.38 -14.32
CA GLN A 221 2.85 31.08 -14.05
C GLN A 221 1.91 29.95 -14.49
N ASN A 222 2.40 29.11 -15.38
CA ASN A 222 1.74 27.88 -15.78
C ASN A 222 2.10 26.77 -14.79
N VAL A 223 1.12 25.96 -14.39
CA VAL A 223 1.29 24.88 -13.42
C VAL A 223 0.93 23.57 -14.09
N PHE A 224 1.88 22.64 -14.06
CA PHE A 224 1.75 21.29 -14.61
C PHE A 224 1.88 20.26 -13.51
N ILE A 225 1.19 19.11 -13.66
CA ILE A 225 1.26 17.95 -12.79
C ILE A 225 1.56 16.68 -13.58
N GLY A 226 1.92 15.61 -12.90
CA GLY A 226 2.15 14.29 -13.51
C GLY A 226 3.14 14.36 -14.66
N ASN A 227 2.76 13.81 -15.82
CA ASN A 227 3.60 13.78 -17.03
C ASN A 227 3.38 15.01 -17.94
N GLY A 228 3.02 16.17 -17.38
CA GLY A 228 2.84 17.40 -18.13
C GLY A 228 1.37 17.81 -18.34
N GLN A 229 0.44 17.27 -17.55
CA GLN A 229 -0.95 17.73 -17.55
C GLN A 229 -1.01 19.15 -16.99
N ALA A 230 -1.56 20.08 -17.76
CA ALA A 230 -1.63 21.47 -17.38
C ALA A 230 -2.84 21.76 -16.49
N LEU A 231 -2.61 22.04 -15.20
CA LEU A 231 -3.67 22.51 -14.31
C LEU A 231 -4.00 23.99 -14.56
N VAL A 232 -2.98 24.81 -14.76
CA VAL A 232 -3.14 26.25 -15.04
C VAL A 232 -2.30 26.62 -16.25
N VAL A 233 -2.91 27.31 -17.23
CA VAL A 233 -2.22 27.90 -18.39
C VAL A 233 -2.72 29.34 -18.54
N GLY A 234 -1.80 30.28 -18.37
CA GLY A 234 -2.14 31.72 -18.38
C GLY A 234 -3.20 32.02 -17.30
N THR A 235 -4.37 32.46 -17.74
CA THR A 235 -5.53 32.81 -16.89
C THR A 235 -6.60 31.74 -16.85
N SER A 236 -6.36 30.56 -17.43
CA SER A 236 -7.32 29.46 -17.48
C SER A 236 -6.85 28.28 -16.63
N TYR A 237 -7.78 27.56 -16.04
CA TYR A 237 -7.48 26.32 -15.32
C TYR A 237 -8.25 25.13 -15.90
N THR A 238 -7.66 23.93 -15.77
CA THR A 238 -8.32 22.65 -16.09
C THR A 238 -8.41 21.83 -14.81
N GLY A 239 -9.63 21.45 -14.43
CA GLY A 239 -9.86 20.71 -13.18
C GLY A 239 -9.51 19.22 -13.29
N LEU A 240 -9.36 18.61 -12.14
CA LEU A 240 -9.34 17.16 -11.95
C LEU A 240 -10.72 16.68 -11.52
N SER A 241 -11.00 15.40 -11.74
CA SER A 241 -12.20 14.72 -11.22
C SER A 241 -11.86 13.31 -10.77
N THR A 242 -12.70 12.73 -9.92
CA THR A 242 -12.66 11.32 -9.58
C THR A 242 -13.67 10.55 -10.41
N VAL A 243 -13.31 9.37 -10.89
CA VAL A 243 -14.16 8.48 -11.67
C VAL A 243 -14.03 7.04 -11.14
N PRO A 244 -15.11 6.24 -11.15
CA PRO A 244 -15.01 4.83 -10.79
C PRO A 244 -14.03 4.08 -11.71
N ASN A 245 -13.26 3.15 -11.15
CA ASN A 245 -12.42 2.24 -11.92
C ASN A 245 -13.29 1.34 -12.79
N GLN A 246 -12.81 1.00 -13.99
CA GLN A 246 -13.59 0.21 -14.97
C GLN A 246 -13.78 -1.26 -14.56
N THR A 247 -12.86 -1.82 -13.78
CA THR A 247 -12.90 -3.21 -13.34
C THR A 247 -13.41 -3.37 -11.91
N ASP A 248 -13.23 -2.35 -11.08
CA ASP A 248 -13.70 -2.30 -9.70
C ASP A 248 -14.37 -0.95 -9.39
N SER A 249 -15.70 -0.94 -9.45
CA SER A 249 -16.48 0.30 -9.23
C SER A 249 -16.40 0.85 -7.80
N THR A 250 -15.90 0.08 -6.84
CA THR A 250 -15.66 0.53 -5.45
C THR A 250 -14.42 1.38 -5.31
N ARG A 251 -13.56 1.39 -6.34
CA ARG A 251 -12.30 2.11 -6.42
C ARG A 251 -12.43 3.37 -7.26
N LEU A 252 -11.99 4.52 -6.73
CA LEU A 252 -11.93 5.76 -7.49
C LEU A 252 -10.56 5.97 -8.11
N GLU A 253 -10.55 6.48 -9.33
CA GLU A 253 -9.39 6.88 -10.11
C GLU A 253 -9.41 8.39 -10.36
N LEU A 254 -8.24 8.97 -10.59
CA LEU A 254 -8.11 10.37 -10.96
C LEU A 254 -8.23 10.54 -12.46
N SER A 255 -9.02 11.51 -12.86
CA SER A 255 -9.21 11.88 -14.27
C SER A 255 -8.93 13.35 -14.50
N TYR A 256 -8.36 13.64 -15.66
CA TYR A 256 -8.02 14.99 -16.10
C TYR A 256 -9.14 15.59 -16.96
N GLY A 257 -9.50 16.85 -16.68
CA GLY A 257 -10.54 17.57 -17.41
C GLY A 257 -11.94 16.99 -17.16
N ASN A 258 -12.69 16.76 -18.24
CA ASN A 258 -14.08 16.30 -18.17
C ASN A 258 -14.24 14.79 -17.92
N GLY A 259 -13.29 14.14 -17.24
CA GLY A 259 -13.42 12.73 -16.88
C GLY A 259 -13.01 11.73 -17.95
N SER A 260 -12.37 12.17 -19.04
CA SER A 260 -12.07 11.32 -20.20
C SER A 260 -10.69 10.65 -20.17
N VAL A 261 -9.76 11.12 -19.34
CA VAL A 261 -8.37 10.63 -19.31
C VAL A 261 -7.99 10.25 -17.89
N ASN A 262 -7.83 8.95 -17.62
CA ASN A 262 -7.30 8.47 -16.35
C ASN A 262 -5.82 8.84 -16.23
N ILE A 263 -5.45 9.50 -15.14
CA ILE A 263 -4.08 9.96 -14.85
C ILE A 263 -3.55 9.42 -13.52
N SER A 264 -4.25 8.52 -12.84
CA SER A 264 -3.87 8.02 -11.51
C SER A 264 -2.42 7.51 -11.47
N SER A 265 -1.99 6.76 -12.49
CA SER A 265 -0.62 6.21 -12.57
C SER A 265 0.46 7.25 -12.87
N GLN A 266 0.07 8.47 -13.24
CA GLN A 266 0.99 9.57 -13.59
C GLN A 266 1.14 10.56 -12.44
N ILE A 267 0.27 10.51 -11.44
CA ILE A 267 0.28 11.41 -10.29
C ILE A 267 1.29 10.91 -9.25
N THR A 268 2.21 11.79 -8.92
CA THR A 268 3.24 11.56 -7.91
C THR A 268 3.33 12.75 -6.97
N GLY A 269 3.90 12.54 -5.81
CA GLY A 269 4.08 13.59 -4.82
C GLY A 269 2.79 14.06 -4.17
N GLY A 270 2.92 14.80 -3.10
CA GLY A 270 1.81 15.33 -2.32
C GLY A 270 0.87 14.28 -1.75
N LYS A 271 -0.21 14.75 -1.18
CA LYS A 271 -1.24 13.90 -0.58
C LYS A 271 -1.88 12.94 -1.60
N LEU A 272 -2.13 13.39 -2.84
CA LEU A 272 -2.69 12.53 -3.90
C LEU A 272 -1.76 11.37 -4.24
N GLY A 273 -0.46 11.65 -4.43
CA GLY A 273 0.53 10.59 -4.69
C GLY A 273 0.62 9.59 -3.52
N GLY A 274 0.55 10.07 -2.27
CA GLY A 274 0.54 9.22 -1.08
C GLY A 274 -0.68 8.29 -1.00
N LEU A 275 -1.88 8.82 -1.27
CA LEU A 275 -3.13 8.04 -1.29
C LEU A 275 -3.13 6.96 -2.38
N LEU A 276 -2.69 7.31 -3.59
CA LEU A 276 -2.62 6.36 -4.71
C LEU A 276 -1.58 5.27 -4.46
N SER A 277 -0.39 5.65 -3.97
CA SER A 277 0.69 4.69 -3.71
C SER A 277 0.38 3.76 -2.54
N VAL A 278 -0.19 4.23 -1.42
CA VAL A 278 -0.53 3.33 -0.31
C VAL A 278 -1.62 2.33 -0.69
N ARG A 279 -2.59 2.74 -1.52
CA ARG A 279 -3.59 1.81 -2.06
C ARG A 279 -2.93 0.73 -2.90
N GLN A 280 -2.10 1.13 -3.88
CA GLN A 280 -1.44 0.23 -4.82
C GLN A 280 -0.41 -0.69 -4.14
N ASP A 281 0.35 -0.18 -3.17
CA ASP A 281 1.52 -0.86 -2.64
C ASP A 281 1.27 -1.58 -1.30
N VAL A 282 0.16 -1.26 -0.60
CA VAL A 282 -0.14 -1.81 0.73
C VAL A 282 -1.54 -2.41 0.79
N ILE A 283 -2.60 -1.63 0.49
CA ILE A 283 -3.99 -2.07 0.71
C ILE A 283 -4.38 -3.17 -0.28
N ASP A 284 -4.19 -2.92 -1.59
CA ASP A 284 -4.57 -3.87 -2.65
C ASP A 284 -3.76 -5.19 -2.54
N PRO A 285 -2.42 -5.18 -2.36
CA PRO A 285 -1.66 -6.41 -2.15
C PRO A 285 -2.04 -7.15 -0.87
N ALA A 286 -2.30 -6.44 0.24
CA ALA A 286 -2.72 -7.07 1.48
C ALA A 286 -4.06 -7.79 1.32
N ARG A 287 -5.02 -7.17 0.63
CA ARG A 287 -6.31 -7.79 0.35
C ARG A 287 -6.15 -9.03 -0.55
N ALA A 288 -5.41 -8.90 -1.65
CA ALA A 288 -5.19 -10.01 -2.58
C ALA A 288 -4.53 -11.22 -1.91
N GLU A 289 -3.57 -10.99 -1.01
CA GLU A 289 -2.89 -12.06 -0.28
C GLU A 289 -3.80 -12.74 0.74
N ILE A 290 -4.64 -11.97 1.47
CA ILE A 290 -5.63 -12.52 2.40
C ILE A 290 -6.70 -13.32 1.63
N ASP A 291 -7.14 -12.84 0.48
CA ASP A 291 -8.09 -13.56 -0.39
C ASP A 291 -7.48 -14.87 -0.92
N SER A 292 -6.22 -14.83 -1.35
CA SER A 292 -5.48 -16.02 -1.79
C SER A 292 -5.32 -17.05 -0.65
N LEU A 293 -4.99 -16.58 0.54
CA LEU A 293 -4.87 -17.41 1.74
C LEU A 293 -6.21 -18.06 2.11
N ALA A 294 -7.31 -17.30 2.06
CA ALA A 294 -8.66 -17.79 2.31
C ALA A 294 -9.08 -18.85 1.29
N ALA A 295 -8.89 -18.57 0.00
CA ALA A 295 -9.21 -19.49 -1.08
C ALA A 295 -8.39 -20.79 -1.00
N GLY A 296 -7.09 -20.68 -0.75
CA GLY A 296 -6.21 -21.82 -0.56
C GLY A 296 -6.61 -22.68 0.64
N MET A 297 -6.95 -22.04 1.77
CA MET A 297 -7.43 -22.73 2.96
C MET A 297 -8.73 -23.49 2.69
N VAL A 298 -9.73 -22.85 2.09
CA VAL A 298 -11.02 -23.49 1.74
C VAL A 298 -10.79 -24.67 0.82
N THR A 299 -10.00 -24.50 -0.24
CA THR A 299 -9.72 -25.57 -1.21
C THR A 299 -9.03 -26.75 -0.53
N THR A 300 -7.91 -26.50 0.15
CA THR A 300 -7.08 -27.59 0.71
C THR A 300 -7.79 -28.35 1.85
N ILE A 301 -8.49 -27.62 2.73
CA ILE A 301 -9.23 -28.27 3.83
C ILE A 301 -10.43 -29.06 3.29
N ASN A 302 -11.18 -28.53 2.30
CA ASN A 302 -12.29 -29.25 1.69
C ASN A 302 -11.83 -30.51 0.95
N GLU A 303 -10.74 -30.42 0.17
CA GLU A 303 -10.15 -31.57 -0.51
C GLU A 303 -9.82 -32.69 0.49
N GLN A 304 -9.10 -32.37 1.58
CA GLN A 304 -8.75 -33.36 2.60
C GLN A 304 -9.97 -33.87 3.37
N HIS A 305 -10.92 -32.98 3.70
CA HIS A 305 -12.12 -33.37 4.42
C HIS A 305 -13.02 -34.30 3.60
N SER A 306 -13.13 -34.06 2.29
CA SER A 306 -14.01 -34.81 1.38
C SER A 306 -13.60 -36.28 1.21
N VAL A 307 -12.33 -36.62 1.41
CA VAL A 307 -11.84 -38.00 1.30
C VAL A 307 -11.94 -38.81 2.59
N GLY A 308 -12.39 -38.17 3.66
CA GLY A 308 -12.62 -38.80 4.95
C GLY A 308 -14.06 -39.36 5.11
N ILE A 309 -14.28 -40.03 6.22
CA ILE A 309 -15.57 -40.60 6.65
C ILE A 309 -16.03 -39.94 7.93
N THR A 310 -17.30 -39.52 7.95
CA THR A 310 -17.96 -38.88 9.10
C THR A 310 -18.27 -39.92 10.22
N LEU A 311 -18.71 -39.44 11.39
CA LEU A 311 -19.08 -40.34 12.50
C LEU A 311 -20.29 -41.24 12.14
N ASP A 312 -21.15 -40.80 11.23
CA ASP A 312 -22.31 -41.55 10.78
C ASP A 312 -22.01 -42.46 9.56
N GLY A 313 -20.75 -42.53 9.12
CA GLY A 313 -20.31 -43.40 8.03
C GLY A 313 -20.54 -42.82 6.64
N ASN A 314 -20.83 -41.52 6.52
CA ASN A 314 -20.99 -40.83 5.25
C ASN A 314 -19.63 -40.26 4.78
N ALA A 315 -19.49 -39.99 3.49
CA ALA A 315 -18.35 -39.21 2.98
C ALA A 315 -18.37 -37.78 3.55
N GLY A 316 -17.19 -37.20 3.77
CA GLY A 316 -17.05 -35.81 4.10
C GLY A 316 -17.55 -34.91 2.97
N GLY A 317 -18.20 -33.81 3.31
CA GLY A 317 -18.56 -32.73 2.37
C GLY A 317 -17.58 -31.58 2.43
N ASN A 318 -17.98 -30.43 1.93
CA ASN A 318 -17.21 -29.21 2.14
C ASN A 318 -17.21 -28.86 3.63
N PHE A 319 -16.04 -28.52 4.15
CA PHE A 319 -15.88 -28.02 5.53
C PHE A 319 -16.15 -26.51 5.61
N PHE A 320 -15.62 -25.76 4.62
CA PHE A 320 -15.90 -24.36 4.40
C PHE A 320 -16.60 -24.15 3.05
N GLU A 321 -17.37 -23.10 2.94
CA GLU A 321 -18.02 -22.69 1.69
C GLU A 321 -18.05 -21.17 1.55
N PRO A 322 -18.06 -20.62 0.33
CA PRO A 322 -18.27 -19.21 0.09
C PRO A 322 -19.75 -18.83 0.19
N THR A 323 -20.04 -17.58 0.58
CA THR A 323 -21.39 -17.01 0.62
C THR A 323 -21.60 -16.11 -0.61
N GLY A 324 -22.63 -16.37 -1.40
CA GLY A 324 -23.07 -15.49 -2.49
C GLY A 324 -22.33 -15.65 -3.82
N THR A 325 -21.02 -15.82 -3.82
CA THR A 325 -20.19 -16.07 -5.03
C THR A 325 -19.62 -17.49 -5.00
N PRO A 326 -19.37 -18.13 -6.15
CA PRO A 326 -18.79 -19.48 -6.18
C PRO A 326 -17.30 -19.53 -5.83
N THR A 327 -16.61 -18.38 -5.89
CA THR A 327 -15.17 -18.26 -5.56
C THR A 327 -14.99 -17.83 -4.12
N PRO A 328 -14.27 -18.61 -3.29
CA PRO A 328 -13.98 -18.20 -1.93
C PRO A 328 -12.98 -17.01 -1.93
N ASP A 329 -13.25 -16.03 -1.10
CA ASP A 329 -12.39 -14.92 -0.74
C ASP A 329 -12.50 -14.66 0.78
N ALA A 330 -11.67 -13.78 1.31
CA ALA A 330 -11.65 -13.50 2.74
C ALA A 330 -12.98 -12.93 3.27
N GLY A 331 -13.71 -12.21 2.44
CA GLY A 331 -14.98 -11.56 2.84
C GLY A 331 -16.20 -12.49 2.83
N ASN A 332 -16.10 -13.67 2.17
CA ASN A 332 -17.27 -14.52 1.92
C ASN A 332 -17.18 -15.93 2.51
N ILE A 333 -16.04 -16.34 3.09
CA ILE A 333 -15.91 -17.68 3.66
C ILE A 333 -16.76 -17.87 4.92
N ARG A 334 -17.35 -19.04 5.03
CA ARG A 334 -18.09 -19.50 6.22
C ARG A 334 -17.97 -21.00 6.39
N LEU A 335 -18.36 -21.47 7.58
CA LEU A 335 -18.50 -22.90 7.85
C LEU A 335 -19.64 -23.50 7.04
N ALA A 336 -19.40 -24.63 6.37
CA ALA A 336 -20.42 -25.39 5.66
C ALA A 336 -21.10 -26.43 6.57
N ILE A 337 -20.35 -26.92 7.58
CA ILE A 337 -20.79 -27.94 8.55
C ILE A 337 -21.48 -27.30 9.73
N ILE A 338 -22.65 -27.83 10.10
CA ILE A 338 -23.43 -27.41 11.29
C ILE A 338 -23.39 -28.47 12.36
N ASP A 339 -23.52 -29.76 11.99
CA ASP A 339 -23.54 -30.89 12.93
C ASP A 339 -22.09 -31.38 13.17
N PRO A 340 -21.64 -31.45 14.43
CA PRO A 340 -20.30 -31.99 14.75
C PRO A 340 -20.07 -33.43 14.25
N ARG A 341 -21.13 -34.18 14.01
CA ARG A 341 -21.06 -35.56 13.52
C ARG A 341 -20.63 -35.64 12.05
N ASP A 342 -20.85 -34.55 11.30
CA ASP A 342 -20.49 -34.47 9.86
C ASP A 342 -19.00 -34.18 9.63
N ILE A 343 -18.19 -33.96 10.68
CA ILE A 343 -16.75 -33.84 10.54
C ILE A 343 -16.16 -35.20 10.17
N ALA A 344 -15.47 -35.28 9.03
CA ALA A 344 -14.88 -36.50 8.50
C ALA A 344 -13.48 -36.74 9.10
N VAL A 345 -13.44 -37.48 10.21
CA VAL A 345 -12.22 -37.74 11.00
C VAL A 345 -11.55 -39.05 10.61
N ALA A 346 -12.35 -40.03 10.20
CA ALA A 346 -11.87 -41.34 9.83
C ALA A 346 -11.36 -41.40 8.39
N SER A 347 -10.38 -42.28 8.11
CA SER A 347 -9.93 -42.53 6.74
C SER A 347 -10.91 -43.43 5.97
N ALA A 348 -11.14 -43.13 4.70
CA ALA A 348 -11.90 -43.99 3.80
C ALA A 348 -11.23 -45.32 3.49
N VAL A 349 -9.92 -45.42 3.74
CA VAL A 349 -9.10 -46.59 3.39
C VAL A 349 -8.52 -47.24 4.64
N ALA A 350 -8.69 -48.56 4.75
CA ALA A 350 -8.11 -49.36 5.80
C ALA A 350 -7.02 -50.29 5.25
N THR A 351 -5.95 -50.50 6.04
CA THR A 351 -4.90 -51.45 5.74
C THR A 351 -4.98 -52.64 6.69
N THR A 352 -4.87 -53.85 6.17
CA THR A 352 -4.84 -55.08 6.96
C THR A 352 -3.60 -55.92 6.64
N THR A 353 -3.05 -56.53 7.67
CA THR A 353 -1.93 -57.49 7.56
C THR A 353 -2.52 -58.90 7.54
N THR A 354 -2.11 -59.70 6.59
CA THR A 354 -2.55 -61.12 6.53
C THR A 354 -1.97 -61.89 7.72
N ALA A 355 -2.82 -62.68 8.39
CA ALA A 355 -2.43 -63.40 9.59
C ALA A 355 -1.31 -64.45 9.39
N SER A 356 -1.03 -64.84 8.14
CA SER A 356 0.04 -65.78 7.79
C SER A 356 1.39 -65.08 7.54
N ASN A 357 1.48 -63.76 7.66
CA ASN A 357 2.73 -63.03 7.51
C ASN A 357 3.75 -63.47 8.57
N THR A 358 5.00 -63.67 8.13
CA THR A 358 6.09 -64.13 8.96
C THR A 358 7.13 -63.07 9.25
N GLY A 359 7.15 -62.01 8.50
CA GLY A 359 8.06 -60.87 8.67
C GLY A 359 7.57 -59.83 9.67
N THR A 360 8.35 -58.77 9.82
CA THR A 360 8.06 -57.62 10.67
C THR A 360 7.60 -56.41 9.85
N ALA A 361 7.35 -56.60 8.54
CA ALA A 361 6.96 -55.50 7.68
C ALA A 361 5.56 -54.95 8.02
N THR A 362 5.40 -53.67 7.81
CA THR A 362 4.15 -52.95 7.95
C THR A 362 3.86 -52.15 6.69
N LEU A 363 2.57 -52.03 6.37
CA LEU A 363 2.04 -51.13 5.33
C LEU A 363 1.18 -50.10 6.04
N ALA A 364 1.53 -48.83 5.93
CA ALA A 364 0.74 -47.72 6.43
C ALA A 364 0.25 -46.87 5.29
N LEU A 365 -1.02 -46.40 5.37
CA LEU A 365 -1.55 -45.35 4.53
C LEU A 365 -1.08 -44.00 5.11
N ASN A 366 -0.43 -43.17 4.29
CA ASN A 366 0.00 -41.84 4.69
C ASN A 366 -1.06 -40.80 4.38
N SER A 367 -1.49 -40.75 3.11
CA SER A 367 -2.47 -39.76 2.67
C SER A 367 -3.32 -40.29 1.52
N VAL A 368 -4.47 -39.66 1.36
CA VAL A 368 -5.35 -39.78 0.20
C VAL A 368 -5.33 -38.39 -0.47
N ASP A 369 -5.02 -38.34 -1.75
CA ASP A 369 -5.05 -37.08 -2.51
C ASP A 369 -6.49 -36.70 -2.81
N GLY A 370 -7.03 -35.74 -2.05
CA GLY A 370 -8.39 -35.23 -2.18
C GLY A 370 -8.64 -34.41 -3.46
N SER A 371 -7.57 -33.94 -4.12
CA SER A 371 -7.66 -33.23 -5.39
C SER A 371 -7.94 -34.15 -6.58
N ALA A 372 -7.81 -35.49 -6.39
CA ALA A 372 -8.00 -36.46 -7.44
C ALA A 372 -9.47 -36.49 -7.93
N VAL A 373 -9.67 -36.11 -9.17
CA VAL A 373 -11.00 -36.08 -9.80
C VAL A 373 -11.61 -37.50 -9.82
N GLY A 374 -12.80 -37.64 -9.25
CA GLY A 374 -13.59 -38.88 -9.26
C GLY A 374 -13.27 -39.86 -8.13
N PHE A 375 -12.43 -39.50 -7.13
CA PHE A 375 -12.29 -40.34 -5.94
C PHE A 375 -13.54 -40.23 -5.05
N ASP A 376 -14.23 -41.36 -4.87
CA ASP A 376 -15.36 -41.47 -3.94
C ASP A 376 -14.93 -42.31 -2.72
N PRO A 377 -14.86 -41.72 -1.52
CA PRO A 377 -14.39 -42.40 -0.32
C PRO A 377 -15.27 -43.56 0.12
N LEU A 378 -16.55 -43.63 -0.32
CA LEU A 378 -17.47 -44.72 0.02
C LEU A 378 -17.33 -45.92 -0.92
N THR A 379 -16.86 -45.72 -2.15
CA THR A 379 -16.76 -46.76 -3.15
C THR A 379 -15.34 -47.11 -3.57
N ALA A 380 -14.38 -46.22 -3.24
CA ALA A 380 -12.97 -46.47 -3.49
C ALA A 380 -12.50 -47.76 -2.79
N LEU A 381 -11.71 -48.59 -3.46
CA LEU A 381 -11.20 -49.86 -2.94
C LEU A 381 -12.25 -50.85 -2.44
N ASN A 382 -13.49 -50.83 -2.99
CA ASN A 382 -14.42 -51.92 -2.80
C ASN A 382 -13.87 -53.25 -3.35
N THR A 383 -13.03 -53.20 -4.39
CA THR A 383 -12.14 -54.29 -4.75
C THR A 383 -10.82 -54.06 -4.02
N PRO A 384 -10.37 -55.01 -3.17
CA PRO A 384 -9.15 -54.82 -2.37
C PRO A 384 -7.90 -54.68 -3.22
N LEU A 385 -7.03 -53.76 -2.83
CA LEU A 385 -5.65 -53.63 -3.35
C LEU A 385 -4.74 -54.54 -2.52
N THR A 386 -4.16 -55.56 -3.13
CA THR A 386 -3.30 -56.53 -2.42
C THR A 386 -1.84 -56.30 -2.76
N PHE A 387 -0.96 -56.35 -1.73
CA PHE A 387 0.47 -56.22 -1.84
C PHE A 387 1.08 -57.57 -1.41
N THR A 388 1.81 -58.23 -2.28
CA THR A 388 2.47 -59.50 -1.98
C THR A 388 3.98 -59.38 -2.19
N TYR A 389 4.80 -59.73 -1.19
CA TYR A 389 6.24 -59.61 -1.29
C TYR A 389 6.90 -60.85 -1.86
N ASP A 390 7.84 -60.63 -2.78
CA ASP A 390 8.77 -61.66 -3.27
C ASP A 390 10.19 -61.36 -2.74
N ALA A 391 10.66 -62.19 -1.84
CA ALA A 391 11.96 -62.03 -1.20
C ALA A 391 13.14 -62.25 -2.17
N THR A 392 12.94 -63.01 -3.27
CA THR A 392 13.95 -63.26 -4.29
C THR A 392 14.10 -62.04 -5.21
N ALA A 393 13.01 -61.52 -5.67
CA ALA A 393 12.98 -60.34 -6.52
C ALA A 393 13.14 -59.03 -5.76
N LYS A 394 12.95 -59.00 -4.44
CA LYS A 394 12.89 -57.80 -3.59
C LYS A 394 11.87 -56.81 -4.09
N THR A 395 10.65 -57.31 -4.38
CA THR A 395 9.56 -56.51 -4.90
C THR A 395 8.25 -56.85 -4.22
N TYR A 396 7.39 -55.82 -4.04
CA TYR A 396 5.98 -56.03 -3.81
C TYR A 396 5.23 -56.09 -5.17
N THR A 397 4.47 -57.14 -5.39
CA THR A 397 3.47 -57.18 -6.45
C THR A 397 2.18 -56.57 -5.89
N VAL A 398 1.71 -55.51 -6.51
CA VAL A 398 0.44 -54.84 -6.19
C VAL A 398 -0.60 -55.33 -7.17
N ASN A 399 -1.68 -55.92 -6.66
CA ASN A 399 -2.78 -56.44 -7.50
C ASN A 399 -4.09 -55.67 -7.19
N TYR A 400 -4.75 -55.21 -8.23
CA TYR A 400 -6.08 -54.64 -8.16
C TYR A 400 -6.97 -55.17 -9.30
N ALA A 401 -8.04 -55.83 -8.96
CA ALA A 401 -9.00 -56.37 -9.92
C ALA A 401 -8.37 -57.29 -11.01
N GLY A 402 -7.21 -57.89 -10.76
CA GLY A 402 -6.47 -58.73 -11.71
C GLY A 402 -5.33 -58.04 -12.44
N ASP A 403 -5.25 -56.74 -12.40
CA ASP A 403 -4.11 -55.98 -12.94
C ASP A 403 -2.99 -55.87 -11.88
N THR A 404 -1.74 -55.93 -12.32
CA THR A 404 -0.57 -55.99 -11.43
C THR A 404 0.45 -54.91 -11.74
N ALA A 405 1.00 -54.31 -10.69
CA ALA A 405 2.14 -53.41 -10.73
C ALA A 405 3.22 -53.92 -9.74
N THR A 406 4.44 -53.49 -9.92
CA THR A 406 5.53 -53.89 -9.02
C THR A 406 6.19 -52.68 -8.34
N ILE A 407 6.45 -52.78 -7.05
CA ILE A 407 7.20 -51.83 -6.24
C ILE A 407 8.51 -52.46 -5.79
N SER A 408 9.61 -51.87 -6.17
CA SER A 408 10.94 -52.33 -5.67
C SER A 408 11.08 -51.95 -4.19
N TYR A 409 11.41 -52.93 -3.35
CA TYR A 409 11.61 -52.76 -1.92
C TYR A 409 12.69 -53.69 -1.38
N ASP A 410 13.86 -53.12 -1.10
CA ASP A 410 14.92 -53.81 -0.38
C ASP A 410 14.83 -53.49 1.12
N PRO A 411 14.50 -54.43 2.02
CA PRO A 411 14.35 -54.16 3.44
C PRO A 411 15.59 -53.53 4.10
N ALA A 412 16.78 -53.73 3.51
CA ALA A 412 18.04 -53.19 4.05
C ALA A 412 18.19 -51.67 3.78
N THR A 413 17.58 -51.16 2.71
CA THR A 413 17.76 -49.76 2.28
C THR A 413 16.46 -48.96 2.20
N ASP A 414 15.32 -49.63 2.03
CA ASP A 414 14.04 -49.00 1.70
C ASP A 414 13.04 -49.01 2.87
N SER A 415 13.46 -49.46 4.08
CA SER A 415 12.56 -49.43 5.25
C SER A 415 12.19 -47.99 5.60
N GLY A 416 10.86 -47.67 5.65
CA GLY A 416 10.32 -46.34 5.79
C GLY A 416 10.11 -45.59 4.46
N LYS A 417 10.20 -46.28 3.34
CA LYS A 417 10.03 -45.73 2.00
C LYS A 417 8.56 -45.32 1.78
N THR A 418 8.36 -44.06 1.44
CA THR A 418 7.08 -43.51 1.01
C THR A 418 6.93 -43.72 -0.49
N ILE A 419 5.75 -44.16 -0.91
CA ILE A 419 5.45 -44.54 -2.29
C ILE A 419 4.11 -43.92 -2.68
N ASP A 420 4.11 -43.14 -3.74
CA ASP A 420 2.90 -42.65 -4.39
C ASP A 420 2.37 -43.70 -5.36
N LEU A 421 1.21 -44.27 -5.06
CA LEU A 421 0.58 -45.30 -5.89
C LEU A 421 0.03 -44.72 -7.19
N SER A 422 -0.21 -43.42 -7.29
CA SER A 422 -0.61 -42.76 -8.54
C SER A 422 0.49 -42.80 -9.60
N ALA A 423 1.76 -42.94 -9.18
CA ALA A 423 2.93 -43.07 -10.06
C ALA A 423 3.13 -44.48 -10.60
N LEU A 424 2.42 -45.49 -10.10
CA LEU A 424 2.55 -46.88 -10.58
C LEU A 424 2.01 -47.01 -12.00
N GLY A 425 2.75 -47.69 -12.85
CA GLY A 425 2.61 -47.73 -14.30
C GLY A 425 1.45 -48.56 -14.89
N ALA A 426 0.48 -49.04 -14.10
CA ALA A 426 -0.64 -49.84 -14.61
C ALA A 426 -1.90 -48.98 -14.76
N PRO A 427 -2.53 -48.88 -15.94
CA PRO A 427 -3.80 -48.21 -16.12
C PRO A 427 -4.94 -49.05 -15.55
N HIS A 428 -5.60 -48.58 -14.49
CA HIS A 428 -6.84 -49.17 -14.01
C HIS A 428 -8.01 -48.29 -14.38
N THR A 429 -8.91 -48.82 -15.20
CA THR A 429 -10.13 -48.14 -15.64
C THR A 429 -11.24 -48.13 -14.60
N ASP A 430 -11.05 -48.82 -13.46
CA ASP A 430 -12.09 -49.10 -12.46
C ASP A 430 -11.87 -48.44 -11.10
N PHE A 431 -10.88 -47.56 -10.93
CA PHE A 431 -10.87 -46.63 -9.84
C PHE A 431 -11.88 -45.51 -10.12
N VAL A 432 -13.12 -45.74 -9.80
CA VAL A 432 -14.29 -44.85 -9.98
C VAL A 432 -13.91 -43.43 -10.49
N GLY A 433 -13.74 -43.32 -11.81
CA GLY A 433 -13.37 -42.06 -12.48
C GLY A 433 -11.89 -41.61 -12.42
N ALA A 434 -11.07 -42.19 -11.57
CA ALA A 434 -9.62 -41.92 -11.50
C ALA A 434 -8.85 -43.08 -12.18
N THR A 435 -7.94 -42.76 -13.08
CA THR A 435 -7.11 -43.74 -13.79
C THR A 435 -6.05 -44.41 -12.91
N LYS A 436 -5.85 -43.93 -11.66
CA LYS A 436 -4.83 -44.40 -10.71
C LYS A 436 -5.24 -44.13 -9.26
N PRO A 437 -4.86 -45.01 -8.29
CA PRO A 437 -5.20 -44.75 -6.87
C PRO A 437 -4.47 -43.52 -6.34
N PRO A 438 -5.19 -42.49 -5.90
CA PRO A 438 -4.58 -41.27 -5.35
C PRO A 438 -4.15 -41.48 -3.89
N LEU A 439 -3.29 -42.48 -3.67
CA LEU A 439 -2.90 -42.93 -2.34
C LEU A 439 -1.38 -42.89 -2.18
N THR A 440 -0.92 -42.36 -1.07
CA THR A 440 0.49 -42.46 -0.66
C THR A 440 0.61 -43.40 0.52
N ILE A 441 1.54 -44.36 0.43
CA ILE A 441 1.77 -45.37 1.43
C ILE A 441 3.21 -45.36 1.94
N THR A 442 3.43 -45.86 3.14
CA THR A 442 4.78 -46.19 3.66
C THR A 442 4.92 -47.66 3.89
N LEU A 443 5.96 -48.24 3.32
CA LEU A 443 6.43 -49.62 3.58
C LEU A 443 7.59 -49.58 4.55
N SER A 444 7.52 -50.34 5.65
CA SER A 444 8.56 -50.40 6.68
C SER A 444 8.81 -51.82 7.11
N GLY A 445 9.98 -52.05 7.71
CA GLY A 445 10.39 -53.36 8.28
C GLY A 445 10.83 -54.38 7.27
N VAL A 446 10.96 -55.62 7.68
CA VAL A 446 11.50 -56.76 6.89
C VAL A 446 10.34 -57.71 6.61
N PRO A 447 9.87 -57.81 5.37
CA PRO A 447 8.82 -58.76 4.99
C PRO A 447 9.39 -60.18 4.89
N GLY A 448 8.60 -61.17 5.28
CA GLY A 448 8.83 -62.56 4.91
C GLY A 448 8.46 -62.85 3.46
N ASN A 449 8.96 -63.93 2.90
CA ASN A 449 8.55 -64.32 1.56
C ASN A 449 7.05 -64.66 1.49
N THR A 450 6.34 -64.10 0.55
CA THR A 450 4.88 -64.20 0.37
C THR A 450 4.05 -63.43 1.45
N ASP A 451 4.70 -62.64 2.30
CA ASP A 451 3.94 -61.74 3.17
C ASP A 451 3.04 -60.82 2.36
N SER A 452 1.81 -60.66 2.81
CA SER A 452 0.85 -59.86 2.07
C SER A 452 0.08 -58.88 2.96
N PHE A 453 -0.25 -57.73 2.36
CA PHE A 453 -1.06 -56.68 2.95
C PHE A 453 -2.23 -56.37 2.02
N THR A 454 -3.31 -55.95 2.62
CA THR A 454 -4.50 -55.59 1.83
C THR A 454 -4.96 -54.19 2.22
N MET A 455 -5.20 -53.37 1.22
CA MET A 455 -5.90 -52.10 1.40
C MET A 455 -7.32 -52.24 0.83
N THR A 456 -8.29 -51.81 1.59
CA THR A 456 -9.71 -51.90 1.23
C THR A 456 -10.45 -50.68 1.69
N ASN A 457 -11.61 -50.44 1.11
CA ASN A 457 -12.54 -49.45 1.67
C ASN A 457 -12.83 -49.76 3.15
N SER A 458 -12.81 -48.76 4.00
CA SER A 458 -13.04 -48.94 5.43
C SER A 458 -14.41 -49.53 5.72
N ALA A 459 -15.46 -49.13 4.99
CA ALA A 459 -16.82 -49.65 5.13
C ALA A 459 -16.93 -51.08 4.61
N ALA A 460 -16.33 -51.39 3.43
CA ALA A 460 -16.35 -52.73 2.84
C ALA A 460 -15.50 -53.73 3.65
N GLY A 461 -14.45 -53.30 4.30
CA GLY A 461 -13.61 -54.12 5.16
C GLY A 461 -14.19 -54.44 6.52
N GLY A 462 -15.40 -53.96 6.85
CA GLY A 462 -16.05 -54.16 8.16
C GLY A 462 -15.41 -53.35 9.29
N PHE A 463 -14.60 -52.34 8.95
CA PHE A 463 -14.02 -51.40 9.91
C PHE A 463 -15.10 -50.39 10.31
N THR A 464 -15.32 -50.23 11.60
CA THR A 464 -16.13 -49.11 12.10
C THR A 464 -15.26 -47.84 12.04
N SER A 465 -15.79 -46.75 11.47
CA SER A 465 -15.12 -45.43 11.47
C SER A 465 -14.95 -44.85 12.87
N VAL A 466 -15.56 -45.48 13.87
CA VAL A 466 -15.53 -45.09 15.26
C VAL A 466 -14.11 -45.31 15.84
N GLY A 467 -13.46 -44.22 16.21
CA GLY A 467 -12.09 -44.26 16.76
C GLY A 467 -10.95 -44.13 15.72
N ASP A 468 -11.23 -44.13 14.43
CA ASP A 468 -10.22 -43.84 13.39
C ASP A 468 -9.99 -42.31 13.29
N ASN A 469 -8.73 -41.88 13.40
CA ASN A 469 -8.34 -40.48 13.40
C ASN A 469 -7.43 -40.09 12.22
N ARG A 470 -7.18 -41.00 11.28
CA ARG A 470 -6.15 -40.80 10.24
C ARG A 470 -6.45 -39.62 9.34
N ASN A 471 -7.73 -39.34 9.02
CA ASN A 471 -8.08 -38.15 8.23
C ASN A 471 -7.93 -36.87 9.05
N ALA A 472 -8.21 -36.89 10.36
CA ALA A 472 -7.93 -35.75 11.23
C ALA A 472 -6.44 -35.44 11.35
N LEU A 473 -5.59 -36.48 11.42
CA LEU A 473 -4.13 -36.30 11.41
C LEU A 473 -3.65 -35.70 10.09
N ALA A 474 -4.19 -36.14 8.94
CA ALA A 474 -3.88 -35.57 7.64
C ALA A 474 -4.34 -34.10 7.54
N LEU A 475 -5.52 -33.76 8.10
CA LEU A 475 -5.96 -32.36 8.22
C LEU A 475 -5.03 -31.53 9.11
N ALA A 476 -4.53 -32.10 10.23
CA ALA A 476 -3.60 -31.40 11.11
C ALA A 476 -2.24 -31.14 10.43
N GLU A 477 -1.78 -32.08 9.58
CA GLU A 477 -0.51 -31.94 8.83
C GLU A 477 -0.55 -30.75 7.84
N LEU A 478 -1.74 -30.32 7.39
CA LEU A 478 -1.89 -29.16 6.52
C LEU A 478 -1.37 -27.86 7.15
N GLN A 479 -1.28 -27.79 8.48
CA GLN A 479 -0.72 -26.63 9.19
C GLN A 479 0.70 -26.29 8.71
N VAL A 480 1.53 -27.31 8.50
CA VAL A 480 2.94 -27.18 8.14
C VAL A 480 3.21 -27.49 6.67
N SER A 481 2.23 -28.05 5.99
CA SER A 481 2.34 -28.41 4.58
C SER A 481 2.41 -27.17 3.70
N LYS A 482 3.28 -27.22 2.71
CA LYS A 482 3.45 -26.14 1.72
C LYS A 482 2.45 -26.32 0.61
N VAL A 483 1.28 -25.75 0.77
CA VAL A 483 0.12 -25.92 -0.14
C VAL A 483 -0.21 -24.66 -0.93
N LEU A 484 0.39 -23.51 -0.55
CA LEU A 484 0.16 -22.22 -1.20
C LEU A 484 1.29 -21.88 -2.18
N ASN A 485 1.02 -20.93 -3.06
CA ASN A 485 1.99 -20.37 -4.03
C ASN A 485 2.75 -21.45 -4.82
N GLY A 486 2.00 -22.47 -5.32
CA GLY A 486 2.57 -23.57 -6.09
C GLY A 486 3.40 -24.55 -5.24
N GLY A 487 3.10 -24.70 -3.96
CA GLY A 487 3.76 -25.65 -3.07
C GLY A 487 5.05 -25.10 -2.40
N THR A 488 5.17 -23.79 -2.28
CA THR A 488 6.36 -23.14 -1.68
C THR A 488 6.13 -22.63 -0.27
N GLU A 489 4.88 -22.37 0.13
CA GLU A 489 4.52 -21.73 1.39
C GLU A 489 3.42 -22.50 2.14
N SER A 490 3.51 -22.51 3.46
CA SER A 490 2.42 -22.92 4.35
C SER A 490 1.46 -21.72 4.60
N PHE A 491 0.30 -21.97 5.22
CA PHE A 491 -0.62 -20.92 5.63
C PHE A 491 0.05 -19.88 6.57
N GLY A 492 0.87 -20.36 7.49
CA GLY A 492 1.62 -19.51 8.42
C GLY A 492 2.71 -18.69 7.74
N ASP A 493 3.43 -19.27 6.77
CA ASP A 493 4.47 -18.58 6.02
C ASP A 493 3.88 -17.43 5.19
N SER A 494 2.80 -17.68 4.43
CA SER A 494 2.15 -16.70 3.57
C SER A 494 1.66 -15.50 4.38
N TYR A 495 0.96 -15.73 5.49
CA TYR A 495 0.55 -14.62 6.38
C TYR A 495 1.74 -13.89 7.01
N GLY A 496 2.77 -14.60 7.43
CA GLY A 496 4.00 -14.01 7.97
C GLY A 496 4.72 -13.12 6.96
N ILE A 497 4.79 -13.54 5.69
CA ILE A 497 5.35 -12.76 4.59
C ILE A 497 4.53 -11.49 4.34
N LEU A 498 3.20 -11.59 4.34
CA LEU A 498 2.31 -10.42 4.21
C LEU A 498 2.59 -9.39 5.31
N VAL A 499 2.57 -9.80 6.58
CA VAL A 499 2.83 -8.91 7.72
C VAL A 499 4.21 -8.27 7.62
N ALA A 500 5.24 -9.05 7.30
CA ALA A 500 6.61 -8.56 7.14
C ALA A 500 6.74 -7.54 5.99
N ASN A 501 6.06 -7.76 4.87
CA ASN A 501 6.05 -6.85 3.73
C ASN A 501 5.40 -5.51 4.08
N VAL A 502 4.23 -5.53 4.73
CA VAL A 502 3.53 -4.32 5.17
C VAL A 502 4.36 -3.55 6.20
N ALA A 503 4.90 -4.23 7.21
CA ALA A 503 5.76 -3.62 8.22
C ALA A 503 7.01 -2.99 7.61
N THR A 504 7.66 -3.67 6.64
CA THR A 504 8.84 -3.16 5.94
C THR A 504 8.51 -1.88 5.16
N ARG A 505 7.41 -1.86 4.40
CA ARG A 505 6.97 -0.68 3.64
C ARG A 505 6.59 0.48 4.56
N THR A 506 5.92 0.18 5.67
CA THR A 506 5.57 1.16 6.70
C THR A 506 6.82 1.80 7.30
N HIS A 507 7.80 0.99 7.68
CA HIS A 507 9.06 1.47 8.23
C HIS A 507 9.87 2.31 7.20
N GLN A 508 9.95 1.85 5.96
CA GLN A 508 10.62 2.59 4.87
C GLN A 508 9.97 3.96 4.64
N ALA A 509 8.64 4.02 4.64
CA ALA A 509 7.92 5.28 4.48
C ALA A 509 8.15 6.22 5.67
N ASP A 510 8.18 5.70 6.89
CA ASP A 510 8.42 6.50 8.10
C ASP A 510 9.83 7.11 8.13
N VAL A 511 10.86 6.31 7.84
CA VAL A 511 12.24 6.79 7.73
C VAL A 511 12.39 7.78 6.57
N GLY A 512 11.73 7.50 5.44
CA GLY A 512 11.71 8.41 4.29
C GLY A 512 11.06 9.75 4.62
N GLN A 513 9.92 9.75 5.30
CA GLN A 513 9.19 10.95 5.72
C GLN A 513 10.05 11.81 6.67
N GLN A 514 10.69 11.20 7.68
CA GLN A 514 11.59 11.92 8.60
C GLN A 514 12.78 12.55 7.87
N THR A 515 13.32 11.85 6.87
CA THR A 515 14.44 12.36 6.05
C THR A 515 13.98 13.55 5.21
N GLN A 516 12.82 13.45 4.55
CA GLN A 516 12.30 14.55 3.74
C GLN A 516 11.91 15.76 4.58
N GLN A 517 11.36 15.54 5.78
CA GLN A 517 11.08 16.61 6.73
C GLN A 517 12.37 17.37 7.12
N GLY A 518 13.44 16.66 7.42
CA GLY A 518 14.73 17.29 7.74
C GLY A 518 15.30 18.11 6.58
N LEU A 519 15.18 17.62 5.32
CA LEU A 519 15.58 18.35 4.12
C LEU A 519 14.69 19.57 3.88
N LEU A 520 13.39 19.46 4.10
CA LEU A 520 12.43 20.56 4.00
C LEU A 520 12.77 21.66 5.01
N ASP A 521 12.99 21.31 6.27
CA ASP A 521 13.32 22.27 7.34
C ASP A 521 14.63 23.01 7.05
N GLN A 522 15.65 22.29 6.58
CA GLN A 522 16.92 22.90 6.18
C GLN A 522 16.75 23.85 4.98
N THR A 523 15.94 23.46 4.00
CA THR A 523 15.71 24.28 2.79
C THR A 523 14.86 25.49 3.13
N ASN A 524 13.84 25.36 3.96
CA ASN A 524 13.05 26.46 4.48
C ASN A 524 13.90 27.47 5.24
N SER A 525 14.82 26.99 6.08
CA SER A 525 15.74 27.88 6.81
C SER A 525 16.64 28.68 5.86
N ARG A 526 17.12 28.05 4.78
CA ARG A 526 17.88 28.75 3.72
C ARG A 526 17.01 29.73 2.94
N TYR A 527 15.80 29.33 2.59
CA TYR A 527 14.85 30.19 1.88
C TYR A 527 14.53 31.43 2.71
N GLN A 528 14.26 31.27 4.00
CA GLN A 528 13.97 32.37 4.91
C GLN A 528 15.18 33.26 5.15
N SER A 529 16.40 32.75 5.13
CA SER A 529 17.61 33.58 5.23
C SER A 529 17.80 34.54 4.03
N VAL A 530 17.22 34.21 2.87
CA VAL A 530 17.28 35.06 1.65
C VAL A 530 16.04 35.95 1.54
N SER A 531 14.86 35.35 1.71
CA SER A 531 13.56 35.98 1.40
C SER A 531 12.81 36.48 2.65
N GLY A 532 13.23 36.04 3.84
CA GLY A 532 12.55 36.38 5.10
C GLY A 532 12.86 37.80 5.59
N VAL A 533 11.98 38.33 6.39
CA VAL A 533 12.16 39.63 7.07
C VAL A 533 12.92 39.43 8.36
N ASN A 534 14.06 40.12 8.49
CA ASN A 534 14.83 40.20 9.75
C ASN A 534 14.52 41.51 10.46
N MET A 535 13.90 41.46 11.62
CA MET A 535 13.48 42.64 12.41
C MET A 535 14.63 43.56 12.75
N ASP A 536 15.82 43.02 13.07
CA ASP A 536 16.99 43.82 13.45
C ASP A 536 17.53 44.60 12.25
N GLU A 537 17.56 43.97 11.07
CA GLU A 537 17.96 44.65 9.83
C GLU A 537 16.97 45.72 9.42
N GLU A 538 15.65 45.41 9.46
CA GLU A 538 14.62 46.39 9.15
C GLU A 538 14.62 47.58 10.14
N ALA A 539 14.86 47.33 11.44
CA ALA A 539 14.98 48.39 12.40
C ALA A 539 16.20 49.30 12.14
N ALA A 540 17.34 48.71 11.75
CA ALA A 540 18.51 49.47 11.36
C ALA A 540 18.28 50.29 10.06
N ASP A 541 17.64 49.70 9.07
CA ASP A 541 17.29 50.38 7.82
C ASP A 541 16.24 51.48 8.05
N LEU A 542 15.28 51.28 8.95
CA LEU A 542 14.31 52.31 9.32
C LEU A 542 15.00 53.55 9.91
N ILE A 543 15.96 53.37 10.84
CA ILE A 543 16.74 54.48 11.42
C ILE A 543 17.56 55.17 10.33
N LYS A 544 18.24 54.44 9.46
CA LYS A 544 19.06 54.93 8.36
C LYS A 544 18.23 55.79 7.39
N TYR A 545 17.05 55.29 6.94
CA TYR A 545 16.20 56.02 6.05
C TYR A 545 15.52 57.21 6.72
N GLN A 546 15.22 57.14 8.01
CA GLN A 546 14.72 58.28 8.79
C GLN A 546 15.78 59.40 8.86
N GLN A 547 17.05 59.06 9.09
CA GLN A 547 18.15 60.05 9.08
C GLN A 547 18.35 60.62 7.67
N ALA A 548 18.29 59.79 6.61
CA ALA A 548 18.39 60.28 5.23
C ALA A 548 17.23 61.22 4.86
N TYR A 549 16.01 60.93 5.31
CA TYR A 549 14.83 61.80 5.14
C TYR A 549 15.04 63.14 5.84
N GLN A 550 15.55 63.17 7.08
CA GLN A 550 15.85 64.41 7.83
C GLN A 550 16.94 65.22 7.14
N ALA A 551 18.01 64.57 6.63
CA ALA A 551 19.07 65.24 5.90
C ALA A 551 18.56 65.86 4.58
N ALA A 552 17.72 65.13 3.83
CA ALA A 552 17.09 65.63 2.60
C ALA A 552 16.19 66.85 2.87
N SER A 553 15.43 66.84 3.96
CA SER A 553 14.62 67.96 4.43
C SER A 553 15.46 69.20 4.78
N GLN A 554 16.62 69.01 5.41
CA GLN A 554 17.56 70.11 5.67
C GLN A 554 18.15 70.70 4.37
N ILE A 555 18.46 69.89 3.36
CA ILE A 555 18.92 70.36 2.05
C ILE A 555 17.86 71.29 1.40
N ILE A 556 16.57 70.92 1.52
CA ILE A 556 15.47 71.74 0.99
C ILE A 556 15.39 73.05 1.75
N THR A 557 15.52 73.03 3.07
CA THR A 557 15.46 74.23 3.91
C THR A 557 16.62 75.19 3.55
N VAL A 558 17.85 74.68 3.45
CA VAL A 558 19.03 75.46 3.04
C VAL A 558 18.85 76.02 1.65
N SER A 559 18.33 75.21 0.70
CA SER A 559 18.08 75.65 -0.70
C SER A 559 17.06 76.80 -0.74
N ASN A 560 15.97 76.74 0.08
CA ASN A 560 14.99 77.82 0.19
C ASN A 560 15.62 79.07 0.86
N THR A 561 16.47 78.91 1.85
CA THR A 561 17.17 80.05 2.46
C THR A 561 18.09 80.77 1.47
N VAL A 562 18.87 79.99 0.70
CA VAL A 562 19.73 80.55 -0.35
C VAL A 562 18.91 81.24 -1.43
N PHE A 563 17.79 80.63 -1.86
CA PHE A 563 16.88 81.22 -2.85
C PHE A 563 16.27 82.54 -2.35
N ASN A 564 15.78 82.58 -1.12
CA ASN A 564 15.25 83.81 -0.51
C ASN A 564 16.32 84.89 -0.34
N ALA A 565 17.54 84.51 0.06
CA ALA A 565 18.66 85.44 0.14
C ALA A 565 19.01 86.02 -1.22
N LEU A 566 18.89 85.23 -2.31
CA LEU A 566 19.13 85.66 -3.67
C LEU A 566 18.04 86.63 -4.15
N ILE A 567 16.77 86.34 -3.89
CA ILE A 567 15.62 87.20 -4.20
C ILE A 567 15.72 88.54 -3.43
N ASN A 568 16.14 88.52 -2.17
CA ASN A 568 16.28 89.74 -1.34
C ASN A 568 17.53 90.56 -1.70
N ALA A 569 18.45 90.01 -2.49
CA ALA A 569 19.67 90.69 -2.95
C ALA A 569 19.48 91.46 -4.28
N PHE A 570 18.33 91.22 -4.95
CA PHE A 570 17.90 91.97 -6.14
C PHE A 570 16.67 92.79 -5.84
#